data_7593b39eeaf21140c05158e91e486b14
#
_entry.id   7593b39eeaf21140c05158e91e486b14
#
_cell.length_a   1.000
_cell.length_b   1.000
_cell.length_c   1.000
_cell.angle_alpha   90.00
_cell.angle_beta   90.00
_cell.angle_gamma   90.00
#
_symmetry.space_group_name_H-M   'P 1'
#
loop_
_entity.id
_entity.type
_entity.pdbx_description
1 polymer ?
#
loop_
_entity_poly.entity_id
_entity_poly.type
_entity_poly.pdbx_seq_one_letter_code
_entity_poly.pdbx_strand_id
1 'polypeptide(L)'
;MHVGRKMVEGGRCAEPAVHNFTESITRWGITTARMKTGTPVRIDKRSVHFEDMEEQPGDSDFHQFSYMGEHRVLKQLPCWTCYTNKKVHETLKSGLADSPLYNGQIQSTGPRYCPSIETKLVTFPDKDQHPLFLEPEGEDTNEMYLNGFSSSMPMDIQLNALHEIPALRDAKIYRPGYAIEYDYFDPTQLKHSLESKIIKGLFFAGQVNGTTGYEEAGGQGTVAGINAALHCVGDKTFEMNRDESYIGVLIDDLTTKGVDEPYRMFTSRAEYRILLRQDDADARLTEKAYELGIAKRDRYDWWIEKKEAIGRIIEFCANYPIKKDEINPKLEALGTTPLRAGCKLIDLIARPHLNLTNLSEIIPDLKAALETPANRKEEITEAAEIKMKYKGYIERERLIADKMHRLEDIKIKGRFNYSELHEISTEGRQIGRAHV
;
A
#
# COMPACT_ATOMS: atom_id res chain seq x y z
N MET A 1 13.91 -12.81 -19.34
CA MET A 1 12.48 -12.86 -19.67
C MET A 1 12.13 -14.23 -20.23
N HIS A 2 10.99 -14.80 -19.84
CA HIS A 2 10.55 -16.13 -20.27
C HIS A 2 9.18 -15.99 -20.98
N VAL A 3 9.09 -16.54 -22.21
CA VAL A 3 7.86 -16.65 -23.00
C VAL A 3 7.80 -18.07 -23.56
N GLY A 4 6.97 -18.91 -23.00
CA GLY A 4 7.02 -20.35 -23.25
C GLY A 4 8.41 -20.91 -22.98
N ARG A 5 8.90 -21.77 -23.83
CA ARG A 5 10.25 -22.34 -23.71
C ARG A 5 11.38 -21.38 -24.07
N LYS A 6 11.04 -20.20 -24.63
CA LYS A 6 12.06 -19.21 -25.01
C LYS A 6 12.49 -18.39 -23.80
N MET A 7 13.78 -18.28 -23.63
CA MET A 7 14.40 -17.37 -22.66
C MET A 7 15.16 -16.27 -23.41
N VAL A 8 14.86 -15.03 -23.07
CA VAL A 8 15.48 -13.84 -23.64
C VAL A 8 16.15 -13.08 -22.52
N GLU A 9 17.39 -12.68 -22.73
CA GLU A 9 18.12 -11.87 -21.77
C GLU A 9 17.50 -10.46 -21.67
N GLY A 10 17.39 -9.94 -20.46
CA GLY A 10 16.83 -8.61 -20.20
C GLY A 10 16.05 -8.52 -18.89
N GLY A 11 16.03 -7.34 -18.29
CA GLY A 11 15.24 -7.02 -17.09
C GLY A 11 13.77 -6.79 -17.41
N ARG A 12 13.47 -5.94 -18.40
CA ARG A 12 12.15 -5.71 -19.01
C ARG A 12 12.25 -5.74 -20.53
N CYS A 13 11.11 -5.75 -21.19
CA CYS A 13 11.07 -5.59 -22.64
C CYS A 13 11.80 -4.31 -23.06
N ALA A 14 12.75 -4.44 -23.95
CA ALA A 14 13.64 -3.38 -24.46
C ALA A 14 14.69 -2.83 -23.45
N GLU A 15 14.86 -3.46 -22.28
CA GLU A 15 15.92 -3.10 -21.35
C GLU A 15 16.99 -4.20 -21.28
N PRO A 16 18.28 -3.83 -21.22
CA PRO A 16 19.36 -4.80 -21.09
C PRO A 16 19.35 -5.49 -19.73
N ALA A 17 19.93 -6.68 -19.66
CA ALA A 17 20.20 -7.34 -18.40
C ALA A 17 21.34 -6.66 -17.64
N VAL A 18 21.29 -6.71 -16.31
CA VAL A 18 22.39 -6.31 -15.44
C VAL A 18 23.26 -7.54 -15.15
N HIS A 19 24.55 -7.43 -15.45
CA HIS A 19 25.53 -8.51 -15.24
C HIS A 19 26.52 -8.14 -14.15
N ASN A 20 27.08 -9.17 -13.50
CA ASN A 20 28.17 -9.08 -12.53
C ASN A 20 27.88 -8.30 -11.24
N PHE A 21 26.68 -7.72 -11.07
CA PHE A 21 26.35 -6.98 -9.87
C PHE A 21 26.21 -7.92 -8.65
N THR A 22 25.43 -8.96 -8.81
CA THR A 22 25.18 -9.96 -7.75
C THR A 22 26.46 -10.68 -7.35
N GLU A 23 27.27 -11.12 -8.31
CA GLU A 23 28.56 -11.75 -8.06
C GLU A 23 29.54 -10.80 -7.35
N SER A 24 29.51 -9.52 -7.69
CA SER A 24 30.37 -8.53 -7.05
C SER A 24 30.00 -8.31 -5.59
N ILE A 25 28.72 -8.24 -5.26
CA ILE A 25 28.23 -8.01 -3.90
C ILE A 25 28.36 -9.27 -3.03
N THR A 26 28.06 -10.46 -3.57
CA THR A 26 28.16 -11.71 -2.82
C THR A 26 29.59 -12.04 -2.40
N ARG A 27 30.61 -11.56 -3.12
CA ARG A 27 32.04 -11.67 -2.68
C ARG A 27 32.29 -10.97 -1.34
N TRP A 28 31.47 -10.00 -0.96
CA TRP A 28 31.56 -9.30 0.31
C TRP A 28 30.71 -9.96 1.42
N GLY A 29 30.12 -11.12 1.14
CA GLY A 29 29.36 -11.90 2.13
C GLY A 29 27.87 -11.61 2.16
N ILE A 30 27.33 -10.81 1.24
CA ILE A 30 25.90 -10.59 1.12
C ILE A 30 25.25 -11.82 0.49
N THR A 31 24.23 -12.38 1.14
CA THR A 31 23.44 -13.51 0.63
C THR A 31 22.37 -13.02 -0.34
N THR A 32 22.14 -13.82 -1.36
CA THR A 32 21.15 -13.54 -2.40
C THR A 32 20.31 -14.77 -2.69
N ALA A 33 19.11 -14.56 -3.19
CA ALA A 33 18.25 -15.58 -3.75
C ALA A 33 17.47 -15.01 -4.95
N ARG A 34 16.57 -15.78 -5.54
CA ARG A 34 15.79 -15.36 -6.72
C ARG A 34 14.30 -15.42 -6.44
N MET A 35 13.60 -14.42 -6.96
CA MET A 35 12.16 -14.37 -7.04
C MET A 35 11.72 -14.20 -8.49
N LYS A 36 10.45 -14.46 -8.77
CA LYS A 36 9.87 -14.23 -10.08
C LYS A 36 8.71 -13.23 -10.00
N THR A 37 8.50 -12.53 -11.09
CA THR A 37 7.27 -11.77 -11.34
C THR A 37 6.86 -11.98 -12.79
N GLY A 38 5.73 -11.42 -13.19
CA GLY A 38 5.24 -11.48 -14.56
C GLY A 38 4.49 -10.20 -14.94
N THR A 39 4.28 -10.05 -16.22
CA THR A 39 3.51 -8.96 -16.80
C THR A 39 2.50 -9.50 -17.79
N PRO A 40 1.30 -8.88 -17.93
CA PRO A 40 0.34 -9.27 -18.94
C PRO A 40 0.71 -8.74 -20.32
N VAL A 41 -0.06 -9.17 -21.31
CA VAL A 41 0.01 -8.69 -22.69
C VAL A 41 -0.29 -7.19 -22.78
N ARG A 42 0.28 -6.54 -23.80
CA ARG A 42 -0.11 -5.20 -24.24
C ARG A 42 -0.90 -5.31 -25.51
N ILE A 43 -2.13 -4.78 -25.51
CA ILE A 43 -3.12 -4.92 -26.59
C ILE A 43 -3.28 -3.59 -27.29
N ASP A 44 -3.46 -3.63 -28.61
CA ASP A 44 -3.80 -2.45 -29.41
C ASP A 44 -5.27 -2.07 -29.18
N LYS A 45 -5.52 -0.90 -28.59
CA LYS A 45 -6.85 -0.33 -28.33
C LYS A 45 -7.79 -0.40 -29.53
N ARG A 46 -7.25 -0.22 -30.74
CA ARG A 46 -8.03 -0.19 -32.02
C ARG A 46 -8.56 -1.55 -32.43
N SER A 47 -8.09 -2.62 -31.77
CA SER A 47 -8.52 -4.01 -32.03
C SER A 47 -9.41 -4.58 -30.92
N VAL A 48 -9.91 -3.73 -30.02
CA VAL A 48 -10.77 -4.09 -28.90
C VAL A 48 -12.22 -3.74 -29.22
N HIS A 49 -13.13 -4.64 -28.86
CA HIS A 49 -14.59 -4.45 -28.96
C HIS A 49 -15.12 -4.00 -27.59
N PHE A 50 -15.07 -2.70 -27.33
CA PHE A 50 -15.48 -2.09 -26.06
C PHE A 50 -16.97 -2.27 -25.77
N GLU A 51 -17.79 -2.47 -26.79
CA GLU A 51 -19.22 -2.77 -26.65
C GLU A 51 -19.50 -4.08 -25.90
N ASP A 52 -18.54 -4.98 -25.86
CA ASP A 52 -18.61 -6.27 -25.15
C ASP A 52 -17.96 -6.22 -23.75
N MET A 53 -17.66 -5.02 -23.22
CA MET A 53 -17.02 -4.80 -21.92
C MET A 53 -17.86 -3.86 -21.06
N GLU A 54 -17.66 -3.95 -19.75
CA GLU A 54 -18.24 -3.02 -18.79
C GLU A 54 -17.23 -1.89 -18.52
N GLU A 55 -17.63 -0.66 -18.81
CA GLU A 55 -16.81 0.52 -18.53
C GLU A 55 -16.80 0.82 -17.02
N GLN A 56 -15.62 1.00 -16.47
CA GLN A 56 -15.39 1.45 -15.10
C GLN A 56 -14.88 2.89 -15.17
N PRO A 57 -15.75 3.89 -14.94
CA PRO A 57 -15.34 5.29 -14.95
C PRO A 57 -14.41 5.57 -13.77
N GLY A 58 -13.61 6.62 -13.88
CA GLY A 58 -12.86 7.15 -12.74
C GLY A 58 -13.78 7.74 -11.68
N ASP A 59 -13.24 8.00 -10.49
CA ASP A 59 -13.97 8.60 -9.39
C ASP A 59 -14.45 10.00 -9.73
N SER A 60 -15.74 10.30 -9.47
CA SER A 60 -16.31 11.64 -9.61
C SER A 60 -15.93 12.55 -8.43
N ASP A 61 -15.64 11.96 -7.28
CA ASP A 61 -15.21 12.61 -6.05
C ASP A 61 -13.73 12.26 -5.79
N PHE A 62 -12.87 12.93 -6.53
CA PHE A 62 -11.44 12.66 -6.52
C PHE A 62 -10.74 13.45 -5.42
N HIS A 63 -10.13 12.74 -4.47
CA HIS A 63 -9.23 13.30 -3.48
C HIS A 63 -7.78 13.24 -3.98
N GLN A 64 -7.06 14.37 -3.89
CA GLN A 64 -5.65 14.40 -4.29
C GLN A 64 -4.75 13.69 -3.27
N PHE A 65 -3.65 13.10 -3.74
CA PHE A 65 -2.65 12.46 -2.88
C PHE A 65 -1.82 13.43 -2.05
N SER A 66 -1.72 14.70 -2.48
CA SER A 66 -0.95 15.73 -1.78
C SER A 66 -1.84 16.51 -0.82
N TYR A 67 -1.32 16.78 0.38
CA TYR A 67 -1.94 17.73 1.31
C TYR A 67 -1.67 19.19 0.94
N MET A 68 -0.86 19.44 -0.10
CA MET A 68 -0.47 20.76 -0.56
C MET A 68 -1.11 21.12 -1.89
N GLY A 69 -1.39 22.40 -2.06
CA GLY A 69 -1.85 22.95 -3.33
C GLY A 69 -3.38 22.93 -3.51
N GLU A 70 -3.80 23.39 -4.66
CA GLU A 70 -5.21 23.44 -5.04
C GLU A 70 -5.67 22.09 -5.57
N HIS A 71 -6.90 21.71 -5.25
CA HIS A 71 -7.54 20.54 -5.81
C HIS A 71 -7.69 20.70 -7.32
N ARG A 72 -7.02 19.85 -8.09
CA ARG A 72 -7.11 19.85 -9.57
C ARG A 72 -8.00 18.70 -10.02
N VAL A 73 -9.07 19.05 -10.71
CA VAL A 73 -9.88 18.04 -11.41
C VAL A 73 -9.10 17.61 -12.65
N LEU A 74 -8.61 16.38 -12.65
CA LEU A 74 -7.96 15.78 -13.81
C LEU A 74 -8.98 15.04 -14.65
N LYS A 75 -8.75 14.99 -15.98
CA LYS A 75 -9.50 14.14 -16.87
C LYS A 75 -9.32 12.67 -16.44
N GLN A 76 -10.42 12.03 -16.09
CA GLN A 76 -10.42 10.62 -15.75
C GLN A 76 -10.33 9.75 -16.99
N LEU A 77 -9.48 8.73 -16.96
CA LEU A 77 -9.43 7.69 -17.99
C LEU A 77 -10.13 6.45 -17.43
N PRO A 78 -11.18 5.95 -18.10
CA PRO A 78 -11.84 4.73 -17.65
C PRO A 78 -10.96 3.50 -17.91
N CYS A 79 -11.21 2.44 -17.16
CA CYS A 79 -10.82 1.09 -17.51
C CYS A 79 -12.06 0.27 -17.88
N TRP A 80 -11.88 -0.93 -18.42
CA TRP A 80 -12.96 -1.79 -18.86
C TRP A 80 -12.80 -3.19 -18.29
N THR A 81 -13.90 -3.74 -17.77
CA THR A 81 -13.92 -5.09 -17.20
C THR A 81 -14.39 -6.09 -18.24
N CYS A 82 -13.68 -7.20 -18.35
CA CYS A 82 -14.12 -8.40 -19.04
C CYS A 82 -13.72 -9.65 -18.22
N TYR A 83 -14.08 -10.83 -18.75
CA TYR A 83 -13.85 -12.09 -18.02
C TYR A 83 -13.27 -13.15 -18.93
N THR A 84 -12.41 -14.01 -18.39
CA THR A 84 -12.09 -15.28 -19.02
C THR A 84 -13.34 -16.18 -19.05
N ASN A 85 -13.31 -17.22 -19.86
CA ASN A 85 -14.36 -18.24 -19.95
C ASN A 85 -13.74 -19.64 -20.07
N LYS A 86 -14.57 -20.67 -20.14
CA LYS A 86 -14.12 -22.07 -20.22
C LYS A 86 -13.20 -22.34 -21.42
N LYS A 87 -13.49 -21.75 -22.59
CA LYS A 87 -12.65 -21.93 -23.79
C LYS A 87 -11.27 -21.32 -23.62
N VAL A 88 -11.20 -20.10 -23.04
CA VAL A 88 -9.94 -19.47 -22.63
C VAL A 88 -9.15 -20.42 -21.73
N HIS A 89 -9.82 -21.01 -20.72
CA HIS A 89 -9.17 -21.93 -19.78
C HIS A 89 -8.67 -23.21 -20.47
N GLU A 90 -9.43 -23.77 -21.40
CA GLU A 90 -9.02 -24.94 -22.18
C GLU A 90 -7.81 -24.63 -23.05
N THR A 91 -7.81 -23.49 -23.76
CA THR A 91 -6.68 -23.02 -24.57
C THR A 91 -5.42 -22.85 -23.72
N LEU A 92 -5.52 -22.16 -22.59
CA LEU A 92 -4.38 -21.98 -21.68
C LEU A 92 -3.90 -23.31 -21.09
N LYS A 93 -4.81 -24.21 -20.69
CA LYS A 93 -4.43 -25.54 -20.17
C LYS A 93 -3.68 -26.37 -21.20
N SER A 94 -4.00 -26.25 -22.49
CA SER A 94 -3.28 -26.97 -23.56
C SER A 94 -1.81 -26.57 -23.66
N GLY A 95 -1.44 -25.37 -23.24
CA GLY A 95 -0.08 -24.85 -23.27
C GLY A 95 0.71 -25.01 -21.96
N LEU A 96 0.12 -25.58 -20.89
CA LEU A 96 0.77 -25.68 -19.58
C LEU A 96 2.12 -26.39 -19.61
N ALA A 97 2.28 -27.44 -20.43
CA ALA A 97 3.54 -28.16 -20.59
C ALA A 97 4.68 -27.31 -21.16
N ASP A 98 4.35 -26.19 -21.82
CA ASP A 98 5.31 -25.24 -22.38
C ASP A 98 5.44 -23.96 -21.55
N SER A 99 4.67 -23.83 -20.46
CA SER A 99 4.83 -22.74 -19.51
C SER A 99 6.12 -22.91 -18.70
N PRO A 100 6.96 -21.88 -18.61
CA PRO A 100 8.20 -21.93 -17.83
C PRO A 100 7.96 -22.15 -16.33
N LEU A 101 6.74 -21.88 -15.84
CA LEU A 101 6.34 -22.13 -14.45
C LEU A 101 6.08 -23.62 -14.16
N TYR A 102 5.74 -24.41 -15.18
CA TYR A 102 5.34 -25.81 -15.02
C TYR A 102 6.27 -26.80 -15.71
N ASN A 103 7.15 -26.33 -16.59
CA ASN A 103 8.15 -27.18 -17.27
C ASN A 103 9.50 -27.27 -16.49
N GLY A 104 9.60 -26.66 -15.29
CA GLY A 104 10.80 -26.68 -14.47
C GLY A 104 11.84 -25.61 -14.80
N GLN A 105 11.57 -24.74 -15.77
CA GLN A 105 12.48 -23.66 -16.19
C GLN A 105 12.59 -22.55 -15.14
N ILE A 106 11.48 -22.19 -14.50
CA ILE A 106 11.41 -21.23 -13.38
C ILE A 106 11.16 -22.03 -12.09
N GLN A 107 12.06 -21.89 -11.13
CA GLN A 107 11.97 -22.54 -9.81
C GLN A 107 11.80 -21.53 -8.67
N SER A 108 11.94 -20.25 -8.97
CA SER A 108 11.84 -19.18 -7.99
C SER A 108 10.38 -18.88 -7.59
N THR A 109 10.18 -18.41 -6.35
CA THR A 109 8.87 -18.08 -5.80
C THR A 109 8.30 -16.82 -6.45
N GLY A 110 7.03 -16.87 -6.81
CA GLY A 110 6.29 -15.72 -7.34
C GLY A 110 5.34 -15.07 -6.33
N PRO A 111 4.76 -13.90 -6.65
CA PRO A 111 3.88 -13.19 -5.77
C PRO A 111 2.54 -13.94 -5.55
N ARG A 112 2.15 -14.12 -4.30
CA ARG A 112 0.89 -14.80 -3.92
C ARG A 112 -0.35 -14.06 -4.40
N TYR A 113 -0.35 -12.73 -4.32
CA TYR A 113 -1.53 -11.90 -4.55
C TYR A 113 -1.69 -11.40 -5.98
N CYS A 114 -0.72 -11.68 -6.85
CA CYS A 114 -0.81 -11.40 -8.28
C CYS A 114 -0.29 -12.60 -9.08
N PRO A 115 -0.95 -13.77 -8.95
CA PRO A 115 -0.54 -14.95 -9.69
C PRO A 115 -0.79 -14.76 -11.18
N SER A 116 0.02 -15.41 -12.01
CA SER A 116 -0.23 -15.48 -13.46
C SER A 116 -1.56 -16.19 -13.73
N ILE A 117 -2.11 -15.98 -14.93
CA ILE A 117 -3.40 -16.60 -15.30
C ILE A 117 -3.29 -18.14 -15.27
N GLU A 118 -2.19 -18.71 -15.73
CA GLU A 118 -1.94 -20.15 -15.65
C GLU A 118 -1.90 -20.66 -14.20
N THR A 119 -1.35 -19.89 -13.27
CA THR A 119 -1.37 -20.23 -11.84
C THR A 119 -2.77 -20.17 -11.26
N LYS A 120 -3.59 -19.18 -11.68
CA LYS A 120 -5.01 -19.11 -11.26
C LYS A 120 -5.78 -20.36 -11.70
N LEU A 121 -5.55 -20.84 -12.93
CA LEU A 121 -6.22 -22.03 -13.46
C LEU A 121 -5.87 -23.32 -12.72
N VAL A 122 -4.64 -23.42 -12.23
CA VAL A 122 -4.17 -24.59 -11.47
C VAL A 122 -4.65 -24.53 -10.01
N THR A 123 -4.60 -23.32 -9.41
CA THR A 123 -4.97 -23.12 -8.00
C THR A 123 -6.48 -23.11 -7.79
N PHE A 124 -7.24 -22.62 -8.76
CA PHE A 124 -8.70 -22.49 -8.69
C PHE A 124 -9.38 -23.19 -9.88
N PRO A 125 -9.25 -24.52 -10.02
CA PRO A 125 -9.71 -25.25 -11.20
C PRO A 125 -11.23 -25.23 -11.40
N ASP A 126 -11.99 -25.01 -10.32
CA ASP A 126 -13.46 -25.00 -10.33
C ASP A 126 -14.05 -23.61 -10.68
N LYS A 127 -13.19 -22.60 -10.88
CA LYS A 127 -13.65 -21.27 -11.31
C LYS A 127 -13.88 -21.26 -12.82
N ASP A 128 -15.12 -20.96 -13.25
CA ASP A 128 -15.48 -20.86 -14.66
C ASP A 128 -14.95 -19.59 -15.35
N GLN A 129 -14.63 -18.55 -14.57
CA GLN A 129 -14.15 -17.27 -15.08
C GLN A 129 -13.25 -16.54 -14.06
N HIS A 130 -12.38 -15.69 -14.57
CA HIS A 130 -11.56 -14.74 -13.81
C HIS A 130 -11.77 -13.34 -14.36
N PRO A 131 -11.89 -12.31 -13.49
CA PRO A 131 -12.01 -10.93 -13.93
C PRO A 131 -10.69 -10.43 -14.51
N LEU A 132 -10.82 -9.64 -15.58
CA LEU A 132 -9.73 -8.95 -16.26
C LEU A 132 -10.11 -7.47 -16.38
N PHE A 133 -9.12 -6.60 -16.24
CA PHE A 133 -9.29 -5.16 -16.38
C PHE A 133 -8.38 -4.66 -17.50
N LEU A 134 -9.00 -4.05 -18.50
CA LEU A 134 -8.27 -3.42 -19.61
C LEU A 134 -8.05 -1.95 -19.28
N GLU A 135 -6.80 -1.57 -19.10
CA GLU A 135 -6.37 -0.28 -18.60
C GLU A 135 -5.54 0.45 -19.67
N PRO A 136 -5.75 1.76 -19.92
CA PRO A 136 -4.89 2.51 -20.80
C PRO A 136 -3.48 2.69 -20.19
N GLU A 137 -2.44 2.43 -20.96
CA GLU A 137 -1.05 2.67 -20.53
C GLU A 137 -0.71 4.17 -20.45
N GLY A 138 -1.53 5.02 -21.07
CA GLY A 138 -1.37 6.46 -21.05
C GLY A 138 -2.41 7.14 -21.91
N GLU A 139 -2.46 8.48 -21.83
CA GLU A 139 -3.47 9.29 -22.53
C GLU A 139 -3.24 9.31 -24.05
N ASP A 140 -1.99 9.36 -24.49
CA ASP A 140 -1.59 9.55 -25.89
C ASP A 140 -1.10 8.26 -26.58
N THR A 141 -1.45 7.09 -26.04
CA THR A 141 -1.05 5.79 -26.60
C THR A 141 -2.25 4.91 -26.93
N ASN A 142 -2.07 4.02 -27.91
CA ASN A 142 -3.02 2.94 -28.19
C ASN A 142 -2.69 1.64 -27.43
N GLU A 143 -1.66 1.64 -26.57
CA GLU A 143 -1.33 0.47 -25.76
C GLU A 143 -2.28 0.36 -24.58
N MET A 144 -2.87 -0.81 -24.42
CA MET A 144 -3.74 -1.18 -23.30
C MET A 144 -3.09 -2.31 -22.51
N TYR A 145 -3.11 -2.18 -21.19
CA TYR A 145 -2.63 -3.17 -20.22
C TYR A 145 -3.78 -4.08 -19.78
N LEU A 146 -3.67 -5.39 -20.01
CA LEU A 146 -4.70 -6.34 -19.59
C LEU A 146 -4.40 -6.91 -18.20
N ASN A 147 -4.74 -6.14 -17.17
CA ASN A 147 -4.57 -6.55 -15.77
C ASN A 147 -5.37 -7.83 -15.49
N GLY A 148 -4.75 -8.77 -14.75
CA GLY A 148 -5.33 -10.06 -14.43
C GLY A 148 -4.95 -11.18 -15.40
N PHE A 149 -4.40 -10.86 -16.60
CA PHE A 149 -3.93 -11.81 -17.60
C PHE A 149 -2.38 -11.85 -17.69
N SER A 150 -1.69 -11.71 -16.56
CA SER A 150 -0.24 -11.95 -16.55
C SER A 150 0.05 -13.39 -16.93
N SER A 151 0.92 -13.62 -17.91
CA SER A 151 1.20 -14.94 -18.43
C SER A 151 2.63 -15.05 -18.93
N SER A 152 3.18 -16.25 -18.83
CA SER A 152 4.46 -16.63 -19.45
C SER A 152 4.30 -17.75 -20.51
N MET A 153 3.10 -18.07 -20.86
CA MET A 153 2.77 -19.02 -21.93
C MET A 153 3.42 -18.66 -23.27
N PRO A 154 3.57 -19.62 -24.21
CA PRO A 154 3.91 -19.32 -25.59
C PRO A 154 3.00 -18.24 -26.18
N MET A 155 3.54 -17.37 -27.05
CA MET A 155 2.83 -16.22 -27.58
C MET A 155 1.55 -16.59 -28.36
N ASP A 156 1.60 -17.68 -29.11
CA ASP A 156 0.46 -18.24 -29.86
C ASP A 156 -0.66 -18.70 -28.92
N ILE A 157 -0.33 -19.35 -27.80
CA ILE A 157 -1.29 -19.73 -26.77
C ILE A 157 -1.92 -18.51 -26.11
N GLN A 158 -1.11 -17.48 -25.80
CA GLN A 158 -1.65 -16.23 -25.27
C GLN A 158 -2.62 -15.57 -26.23
N LEU A 159 -2.26 -15.45 -27.51
CA LEU A 159 -3.10 -14.84 -28.53
C LEU A 159 -4.39 -15.61 -28.77
N ASN A 160 -4.30 -16.94 -28.91
CA ASN A 160 -5.48 -17.80 -29.11
C ASN A 160 -6.42 -17.72 -27.91
N ALA A 161 -5.88 -17.70 -26.69
CA ALA A 161 -6.70 -17.54 -25.49
C ALA A 161 -7.41 -16.18 -25.42
N LEU A 162 -6.75 -15.09 -25.84
CA LEU A 162 -7.39 -13.76 -25.94
C LEU A 162 -8.52 -13.75 -26.93
N HIS A 163 -8.37 -14.38 -28.10
CA HIS A 163 -9.39 -14.43 -29.13
C HIS A 163 -10.66 -15.20 -28.71
N GLU A 164 -10.60 -16.00 -27.67
CA GLU A 164 -11.78 -16.66 -27.06
C GLU A 164 -12.56 -15.75 -26.10
N ILE A 165 -12.06 -14.54 -25.84
CA ILE A 165 -12.79 -13.49 -25.08
C ILE A 165 -13.55 -12.63 -26.07
N PRO A 166 -14.90 -12.51 -25.99
CA PRO A 166 -15.70 -11.76 -26.99
C PRO A 166 -15.15 -10.36 -27.31
N ALA A 167 -14.81 -9.59 -26.28
CA ALA A 167 -14.27 -8.25 -26.45
C ALA A 167 -12.87 -8.21 -27.12
N LEU A 168 -12.14 -9.32 -27.10
CA LEU A 168 -10.76 -9.43 -27.57
C LEU A 168 -10.61 -10.38 -28.78
N ARG A 169 -11.71 -10.75 -29.46
CA ARG A 169 -11.73 -11.71 -30.58
C ARG A 169 -10.82 -11.33 -31.74
N ASP A 170 -10.58 -10.04 -31.94
CA ASP A 170 -9.71 -9.50 -33.00
C ASP A 170 -8.44 -8.83 -32.42
N ALA A 171 -8.12 -9.10 -31.14
CA ALA A 171 -7.06 -8.43 -30.42
C ALA A 171 -5.69 -8.59 -31.11
N LYS A 172 -4.98 -7.48 -31.25
CA LYS A 172 -3.59 -7.42 -31.69
C LYS A 172 -2.69 -7.13 -30.51
N ILE A 173 -1.62 -7.88 -30.39
CA ILE A 173 -0.67 -7.76 -29.29
C ILE A 173 0.52 -6.90 -29.73
N TYR A 174 0.80 -5.81 -29.01
CA TYR A 174 2.06 -5.08 -29.12
C TYR A 174 3.22 -5.85 -28.48
N ARG A 175 2.96 -6.39 -27.30
CA ARG A 175 3.94 -7.15 -26.50
C ARG A 175 3.25 -8.34 -25.81
N PRO A 176 3.81 -9.56 -25.90
CA PRO A 176 3.27 -10.69 -25.14
C PRO A 176 3.49 -10.51 -23.66
N GLY A 177 2.72 -11.21 -22.85
CA GLY A 177 3.03 -11.42 -21.45
C GLY A 177 4.32 -12.25 -21.32
N TYR A 178 5.06 -12.03 -20.24
CA TYR A 178 6.28 -12.77 -19.93
C TYR A 178 6.52 -12.84 -18.43
N ALA A 179 7.28 -13.84 -18.00
CA ALA A 179 7.81 -13.89 -16.65
C ALA A 179 9.25 -13.39 -16.61
N ILE A 180 9.64 -12.84 -15.47
CA ILE A 180 11.01 -12.42 -15.15
C ILE A 180 11.41 -13.11 -13.85
N GLU A 181 12.63 -13.65 -13.81
CA GLU A 181 13.33 -13.93 -12.57
C GLU A 181 14.31 -12.80 -12.27
N TYR A 182 14.39 -12.41 -11.02
CA TYR A 182 15.27 -11.34 -10.57
C TYR A 182 15.95 -11.73 -9.26
N ASP A 183 17.18 -11.28 -9.08
CA ASP A 183 17.92 -11.47 -7.85
C ASP A 183 17.39 -10.51 -6.77
N TYR A 184 17.29 -11.00 -5.54
CA TYR A 184 17.07 -10.18 -4.36
C TYR A 184 18.08 -10.53 -3.28
N PHE A 185 18.32 -9.59 -2.39
CA PHE A 185 19.20 -9.74 -1.25
C PHE A 185 18.34 -9.87 0.00
N ASP A 186 18.64 -10.85 0.83
CA ASP A 186 17.88 -11.09 2.07
C ASP A 186 17.85 -9.81 2.91
N PRO A 187 16.68 -9.19 3.12
CA PRO A 187 16.56 -7.92 3.82
C PRO A 187 16.89 -8.01 5.32
N THR A 188 16.97 -9.21 5.90
CA THR A 188 17.44 -9.39 7.28
C THR A 188 18.91 -8.99 7.47
N GLN A 189 19.67 -8.86 6.37
CA GLN A 189 21.04 -8.33 6.35
C GLN A 189 21.10 -6.80 6.43
N LEU A 190 19.94 -6.12 6.48
CA LEU A 190 19.82 -4.67 6.60
C LEU A 190 19.45 -4.27 8.02
N LYS A 191 19.91 -3.09 8.42
CA LYS A 191 19.41 -2.36 9.59
C LYS A 191 18.05 -1.74 9.28
N HIS A 192 17.32 -1.24 10.25
CA HIS A 192 16.08 -0.49 10.05
C HIS A 192 16.27 0.80 9.22
N SER A 193 17.48 1.31 9.16
CA SER A 193 17.90 2.40 8.26
C SER A 193 18.02 1.99 6.79
N LEU A 194 17.85 0.70 6.47
CA LEU A 194 18.15 0.06 5.19
C LEU A 194 19.64 0.06 4.80
N GLU A 195 20.52 0.43 5.73
CA GLU A 195 21.97 0.22 5.55
C GLU A 195 22.33 -1.25 5.73
N SER A 196 23.24 -1.76 4.88
CA SER A 196 23.78 -3.11 5.03
C SER A 196 24.50 -3.27 6.39
N LYS A 197 24.24 -4.39 7.08
CA LYS A 197 24.99 -4.80 8.27
C LYS A 197 26.42 -5.24 7.94
N ILE A 198 26.66 -5.59 6.67
CA ILE A 198 27.93 -6.17 6.17
C ILE A 198 28.80 -5.10 5.54
N ILE A 199 28.24 -4.24 4.69
CA ILE A 199 28.99 -3.21 3.95
C ILE A 199 28.53 -1.83 4.43
N LYS A 200 29.39 -1.15 5.18
CA LYS A 200 29.08 0.18 5.72
C LYS A 200 28.87 1.21 4.57
N GLY A 201 27.84 2.04 4.71
CA GLY A 201 27.51 3.08 3.74
C GLY A 201 26.79 2.56 2.48
N LEU A 202 26.48 1.27 2.40
CA LEU A 202 25.68 0.68 1.33
C LEU A 202 24.23 0.53 1.79
N PHE A 203 23.29 1.13 1.05
CA PHE A 203 21.87 1.09 1.32
C PHE A 203 21.13 0.36 0.19
N PHE A 204 20.15 -0.46 0.55
CA PHE A 204 19.31 -1.17 -0.42
C PHE A 204 17.86 -0.69 -0.31
N ALA A 205 17.18 -0.53 -1.45
CA ALA A 205 15.79 -0.15 -1.49
C ALA A 205 15.06 -0.73 -2.70
N GLY A 206 13.78 -1.05 -2.51
CA GLY A 206 12.90 -1.52 -3.56
C GLY A 206 12.97 -3.03 -3.79
N GLN A 207 12.79 -3.45 -5.05
CA GLN A 207 12.64 -4.85 -5.42
C GLN A 207 13.84 -5.74 -5.03
N VAL A 208 15.02 -5.17 -4.95
CA VAL A 208 16.24 -5.88 -4.52
C VAL A 208 16.17 -6.39 -3.07
N ASN A 209 15.24 -5.88 -2.27
CA ASN A 209 14.94 -6.34 -0.91
C ASN A 209 13.81 -7.38 -0.87
N GLY A 210 13.44 -7.96 -2.01
CA GLY A 210 12.39 -8.97 -2.10
C GLY A 210 10.96 -8.42 -1.99
N THR A 211 10.76 -7.13 -2.25
CA THR A 211 9.42 -6.52 -2.32
C THR A 211 8.91 -6.45 -3.76
N THR A 212 7.59 -6.32 -3.91
CA THR A 212 6.97 -6.05 -5.21
C THR A 212 5.90 -4.97 -5.03
N GLY A 213 5.98 -3.90 -5.82
CA GLY A 213 5.08 -2.75 -5.82
C GLY A 213 5.83 -1.42 -5.82
N TYR A 214 5.23 -0.43 -6.46
CA TYR A 214 5.80 0.92 -6.56
C TYR A 214 5.84 1.61 -5.20
N GLU A 215 4.81 1.40 -4.38
CA GLU A 215 4.65 2.00 -3.06
C GLU A 215 5.73 1.50 -2.10
N GLU A 216 5.99 0.19 -2.12
CA GLU A 216 7.05 -0.41 -1.31
C GLU A 216 8.43 0.11 -1.71
N ALA A 217 8.67 0.23 -3.02
CA ALA A 217 9.94 0.76 -3.53
C ALA A 217 10.12 2.25 -3.20
N GLY A 218 9.05 3.05 -3.34
CA GLY A 218 9.05 4.48 -2.99
C GLY A 218 9.31 4.71 -1.50
N GLY A 219 8.64 3.96 -0.63
CA GLY A 219 8.83 4.04 0.83
C GLY A 219 10.25 3.68 1.25
N GLN A 220 10.78 2.57 0.75
CA GLN A 220 12.16 2.15 1.02
C GLN A 220 13.17 3.15 0.46
N GLY A 221 12.98 3.62 -0.78
CA GLY A 221 13.86 4.60 -1.42
C GLY A 221 13.93 5.90 -0.64
N THR A 222 12.81 6.36 -0.11
CA THR A 222 12.75 7.55 0.75
C THR A 222 13.57 7.37 2.01
N VAL A 223 13.38 6.29 2.75
CA VAL A 223 14.12 6.04 4.02
C VAL A 223 15.61 5.80 3.76
N ALA A 224 15.95 4.99 2.75
CA ALA A 224 17.34 4.74 2.39
C ALA A 224 18.05 6.02 1.95
N GLY A 225 17.39 6.87 1.15
CA GLY A 225 17.95 8.15 0.69
C GLY A 225 18.19 9.15 1.81
N ILE A 226 17.22 9.26 2.76
CA ILE A 226 17.39 10.07 3.97
C ILE A 226 18.60 9.59 4.76
N ASN A 227 18.67 8.30 5.05
CA ASN A 227 19.75 7.74 5.86
C ASN A 227 21.11 7.82 5.17
N ALA A 228 21.17 7.67 3.85
CA ALA A 228 22.40 7.87 3.10
C ALA A 228 22.90 9.33 3.21
N ALA A 229 22.00 10.31 3.12
CA ALA A 229 22.34 11.71 3.31
C ALA A 229 22.82 12.00 4.74
N LEU A 230 22.07 11.52 5.76
CA LEU A 230 22.47 11.67 7.17
C LEU A 230 23.83 11.00 7.47
N HIS A 231 24.07 9.83 6.87
CA HIS A 231 25.37 9.15 6.98
C HIS A 231 26.52 10.01 6.42
N CYS A 232 26.32 10.71 5.31
CA CYS A 232 27.35 11.58 4.72
C CYS A 232 27.70 12.78 5.59
N VAL A 233 26.74 13.31 6.35
CA VAL A 233 26.98 14.45 7.25
C VAL A 233 27.31 14.02 8.69
N GLY A 234 27.33 12.71 8.98
CA GLY A 234 27.66 12.18 10.28
C GLY A 234 26.56 12.36 11.34
N ASP A 235 25.31 12.48 10.91
CA ASP A 235 24.16 12.67 11.78
C ASP A 235 23.54 11.34 12.21
N LYS A 236 22.54 11.41 13.11
CA LYS A 236 21.83 10.24 13.62
C LYS A 236 20.98 9.58 12.55
N THR A 237 20.86 8.27 12.62
CA THR A 237 20.02 7.47 11.75
C THR A 237 18.54 7.83 11.92
N PHE A 238 17.82 7.93 10.82
CA PHE A 238 16.38 8.09 10.78
C PHE A 238 15.70 6.71 10.71
N GLU A 239 14.82 6.45 11.64
CA GLU A 239 14.01 5.22 11.69
C GLU A 239 12.55 5.58 11.94
N MET A 240 11.66 4.73 11.47
CA MET A 240 10.21 4.86 11.64
C MET A 240 9.67 3.62 12.34
N ASN A 241 8.86 3.84 13.37
CA ASN A 241 8.23 2.76 14.12
C ASN A 241 6.96 2.24 13.42
N ARG A 242 6.53 1.05 13.84
CA ARG A 242 5.32 0.38 13.31
C ARG A 242 4.02 1.13 13.63
N ASP A 243 3.98 1.94 14.66
CA ASP A 243 2.84 2.78 15.06
C ASP A 243 2.88 4.20 14.46
N GLU A 244 3.98 4.55 13.76
CA GLU A 244 4.16 5.85 13.12
C GLU A 244 3.77 5.84 11.63
N SER A 245 4.06 4.74 10.92
CA SER A 245 3.78 4.67 9.48
C SER A 245 3.73 3.25 8.95
N TYR A 246 3.04 3.07 7.80
CA TYR A 246 3.12 1.83 7.03
C TYR A 246 4.53 1.57 6.48
N ILE A 247 5.33 2.60 6.26
CA ILE A 247 6.75 2.47 5.89
C ILE A 247 7.53 1.83 7.05
N GLY A 248 7.25 2.22 8.31
CA GLY A 248 7.82 1.60 9.50
C GLY A 248 7.46 0.12 9.60
N VAL A 249 6.17 -0.23 9.39
CA VAL A 249 5.73 -1.64 9.36
C VAL A 249 6.45 -2.42 8.26
N LEU A 250 6.56 -1.86 7.06
CA LEU A 250 7.25 -2.48 5.92
C LEU A 250 8.72 -2.79 6.25
N ILE A 251 9.46 -1.80 6.74
CA ILE A 251 10.89 -1.94 7.00
C ILE A 251 11.14 -2.91 8.15
N ASP A 252 10.35 -2.83 9.20
CA ASP A 252 10.46 -3.76 10.32
C ASP A 252 10.17 -5.20 9.88
N ASP A 253 9.10 -5.46 9.14
CA ASP A 253 8.81 -6.80 8.59
C ASP A 253 9.97 -7.33 7.75
N LEU A 254 10.54 -6.50 6.85
CA LEU A 254 11.66 -6.90 5.99
C LEU A 254 12.91 -7.24 6.79
N THR A 255 13.31 -6.37 7.71
CA THR A 255 14.62 -6.46 8.39
C THR A 255 14.64 -7.42 9.56
N THR A 256 13.45 -7.78 10.12
CA THR A 256 13.32 -8.70 11.25
C THR A 256 12.83 -10.09 10.85
N LYS A 257 11.82 -10.17 9.95
CA LYS A 257 11.19 -11.44 9.55
C LYS A 257 11.77 -12.00 8.24
N GLY A 258 12.33 -11.14 7.39
CA GLY A 258 12.73 -11.52 6.04
C GLY A 258 11.54 -11.76 5.11
N VAL A 259 11.80 -12.42 3.97
CA VAL A 259 10.79 -12.67 2.94
C VAL A 259 10.96 -14.07 2.34
N ASP A 260 9.87 -14.84 2.29
CA ASP A 260 9.80 -16.14 1.64
C ASP A 260 9.17 -16.06 0.24
N GLU A 261 8.44 -14.99 -0.01
CA GLU A 261 7.77 -14.66 -1.27
C GLU A 261 7.85 -13.14 -1.50
N PRO A 262 7.66 -12.63 -2.73
CA PRO A 262 7.64 -11.19 -2.97
C PRO A 262 6.69 -10.46 -2.03
N TYR A 263 7.25 -9.63 -1.16
CA TYR A 263 6.51 -8.92 -0.12
C TYR A 263 5.61 -7.84 -0.73
N ARG A 264 4.36 -7.78 -0.26
CA ARG A 264 3.41 -6.70 -0.52
C ARG A 264 2.90 -6.15 0.81
N MET A 265 2.77 -4.82 0.86
CA MET A 265 2.18 -4.13 1.99
C MET A 265 0.65 -4.22 1.95
N PHE A 266 0.06 -4.73 3.02
CA PHE A 266 -1.39 -4.75 3.24
C PHE A 266 -1.71 -4.14 4.59
N THR A 267 -2.88 -3.53 4.69
CA THR A 267 -3.35 -2.96 5.97
C THR A 267 -3.42 -4.00 7.08
N SER A 268 -3.63 -5.28 6.74
CA SER A 268 -3.64 -6.41 7.70
C SER A 268 -2.27 -6.68 8.36
N ARG A 269 -1.17 -6.16 7.81
CA ARG A 269 0.17 -6.31 8.39
C ARG A 269 0.42 -5.34 9.54
N ALA A 270 -0.37 -4.26 9.63
CA ALA A 270 -0.25 -3.26 10.68
C ALA A 270 -1.16 -3.60 11.86
N GLU A 271 -0.60 -3.61 13.05
CA GLU A 271 -1.32 -3.82 14.31
C GLU A 271 -2.10 -2.57 14.70
N TYR A 272 -1.50 -1.39 14.53
CA TYR A 272 -2.02 -0.10 15.01
C TYR A 272 -2.74 0.69 13.92
N ARG A 273 -3.60 0.04 13.12
CA ARG A 273 -4.24 0.66 11.94
C ARG A 273 -4.96 1.97 12.23
N ILE A 274 -5.57 2.12 13.41
CA ILE A 274 -6.28 3.35 13.76
C ILE A 274 -5.32 4.52 14.01
N LEU A 275 -4.05 4.25 14.30
CA LEU A 275 -2.99 5.26 14.40
C LEU A 275 -2.38 5.60 13.04
N LEU A 276 -2.57 4.74 12.02
CA LEU A 276 -1.94 4.84 10.70
C LEU A 276 -2.93 5.24 9.60
N ARG A 277 -3.93 6.07 9.94
CA ARG A 277 -4.93 6.48 8.98
C ARG A 277 -4.32 7.38 7.89
N GLN A 278 -4.92 7.29 6.70
CA GLN A 278 -4.53 8.10 5.56
C GLN A 278 -4.80 9.59 5.81
N ASP A 279 -5.93 9.91 6.45
CA ASP A 279 -6.41 11.26 6.70
C ASP A 279 -5.49 12.09 7.61
N ASP A 280 -4.63 11.47 8.41
CA ASP A 280 -3.75 12.15 9.36
C ASP A 280 -2.25 11.91 9.13
N ALA A 281 -1.84 11.46 7.94
CA ALA A 281 -0.44 11.23 7.64
C ALA A 281 0.40 12.51 7.74
N ASP A 282 -0.16 13.66 7.38
CA ASP A 282 0.49 14.96 7.58
C ASP A 282 0.71 15.28 9.06
N ALA A 283 -0.25 14.94 9.91
CA ALA A 283 -0.15 15.13 11.37
C ALA A 283 0.96 14.31 12.01
N ARG A 284 1.25 13.12 11.47
CA ARG A 284 2.27 12.21 12.00
C ARG A 284 3.67 12.53 11.48
N LEU A 285 3.78 12.99 10.23
CA LEU A 285 5.05 12.99 9.51
C LEU A 285 5.59 14.38 9.16
N THR A 286 4.77 15.44 9.09
CA THR A 286 5.23 16.75 8.59
C THR A 286 6.24 17.42 9.53
N GLU A 287 6.02 17.40 10.84
CA GLU A 287 6.95 17.99 11.80
C GLU A 287 8.30 17.27 11.75
N LYS A 288 8.29 15.93 11.77
CA LYS A 288 9.49 15.09 11.65
C LYS A 288 10.24 15.36 10.32
N ALA A 289 9.51 15.48 9.21
CA ALA A 289 10.10 15.80 7.90
C ALA A 289 10.71 17.22 7.85
N TYR A 290 10.12 18.17 8.55
CA TYR A 290 10.65 19.51 8.66
C TYR A 290 11.94 19.57 9.51
N GLU A 291 11.98 18.87 10.64
CA GLU A 291 13.16 18.72 11.50
C GLU A 291 14.34 18.07 10.74
N LEU A 292 14.05 17.11 9.86
CA LEU A 292 15.03 16.48 8.98
C LEU A 292 15.46 17.36 7.79
N GLY A 293 14.85 18.53 7.60
CA GLY A 293 15.13 19.41 6.48
C GLY A 293 14.55 18.95 5.13
N ILE A 294 13.68 17.92 5.11
CA ILE A 294 13.07 17.37 3.90
C ILE A 294 11.82 18.17 3.52
N ALA A 295 10.97 18.50 4.49
CA ALA A 295 9.85 19.38 4.27
C ALA A 295 10.31 20.84 4.34
N LYS A 296 9.88 21.63 3.37
CA LYS A 296 10.13 23.08 3.36
C LYS A 296 9.21 23.82 4.33
N ARG A 297 9.53 25.10 4.58
CA ARG A 297 8.82 25.98 5.50
C ARG A 297 7.35 26.14 5.12
N ASP A 298 7.03 26.30 3.85
CA ASP A 298 5.68 26.44 3.33
C ASP A 298 4.79 25.22 3.67
N ARG A 299 5.32 24.00 3.54
CA ARG A 299 4.62 22.76 3.93
C ARG A 299 4.42 22.68 5.45
N TYR A 300 5.41 23.07 6.22
CA TYR A 300 5.30 23.11 7.68
C TYR A 300 4.23 24.10 8.14
N ASP A 301 4.25 25.33 7.61
CA ASP A 301 3.27 26.36 7.95
C ASP A 301 1.85 25.94 7.54
N TRP A 302 1.71 25.29 6.38
CA TRP A 302 0.44 24.72 5.92
C TRP A 302 -0.13 23.68 6.90
N TRP A 303 0.73 22.82 7.45
CA TRP A 303 0.36 21.89 8.49
C TRP A 303 -0.01 22.57 9.81
N ILE A 304 0.76 23.53 10.25
CA ILE A 304 0.49 24.26 11.52
C ILE A 304 -0.86 24.95 11.46
N GLU A 305 -1.20 25.62 10.36
CA GLU A 305 -2.51 26.25 10.15
C GLU A 305 -3.66 25.21 10.29
N LYS A 306 -3.54 24.05 9.66
CA LYS A 306 -4.50 22.95 9.78
C LYS A 306 -4.62 22.46 11.22
N LYS A 307 -3.50 22.21 11.88
CA LYS A 307 -3.41 21.72 13.27
C LYS A 307 -4.14 22.66 14.23
N GLU A 308 -3.89 23.96 14.10
CA GLU A 308 -4.54 25.00 14.92
C GLU A 308 -6.05 25.09 14.64
N ALA A 309 -6.45 25.03 13.38
CA ALA A 309 -7.87 25.08 13.00
C ALA A 309 -8.63 23.87 13.56
N ILE A 310 -8.08 22.65 13.43
CA ILE A 310 -8.64 21.44 14.04
C ILE A 310 -8.74 21.60 15.56
N GLY A 311 -7.70 22.14 16.20
CA GLY A 311 -7.69 22.39 17.65
C GLY A 311 -8.83 23.33 18.09
N ARG A 312 -9.01 24.44 17.39
CA ARG A 312 -10.10 25.40 17.67
C ARG A 312 -11.50 24.77 17.56
N ILE A 313 -11.73 23.95 16.53
CA ILE A 313 -13.01 23.26 16.35
C ILE A 313 -13.27 22.27 17.50
N ILE A 314 -12.27 21.46 17.87
CA ILE A 314 -12.39 20.48 18.96
C ILE A 314 -12.64 21.20 20.29
N GLU A 315 -11.90 22.27 20.57
CA GLU A 315 -12.07 23.08 21.78
C GLU A 315 -13.46 23.72 21.86
N PHE A 316 -13.95 24.27 20.74
CA PHE A 316 -15.31 24.78 20.65
C PHE A 316 -16.33 23.69 20.99
N CYS A 317 -16.25 22.53 20.35
CA CYS A 317 -17.18 21.41 20.60
C CYS A 317 -17.12 20.88 22.03
N ALA A 318 -15.94 20.85 22.64
CA ALA A 318 -15.75 20.41 24.02
C ALA A 318 -16.33 21.40 25.05
N ASN A 319 -16.44 22.67 24.69
CA ASN A 319 -16.93 23.71 25.61
C ASN A 319 -18.38 24.12 25.34
N TYR A 320 -18.91 23.93 24.15
CA TYR A 320 -20.23 24.36 23.75
C TYR A 320 -21.35 23.56 24.44
N PRO A 321 -22.22 24.19 25.27
CA PRO A 321 -23.31 23.50 25.96
C PRO A 321 -24.51 23.31 25.04
N ILE A 322 -25.07 22.13 25.01
CA ILE A 322 -26.32 21.78 24.30
C ILE A 322 -27.45 21.66 25.29
N LYS A 323 -28.50 22.45 25.09
CA LYS A 323 -29.74 22.37 25.88
C LYS A 323 -30.73 21.43 25.19
N LYS A 324 -31.22 20.42 25.94
CA LYS A 324 -32.12 19.37 25.42
C LYS A 324 -33.38 19.93 24.74
N ASP A 325 -34.00 20.95 25.36
CA ASP A 325 -35.29 21.45 24.90
C ASP A 325 -35.18 22.26 23.57
N GLU A 326 -34.00 22.83 23.30
CA GLU A 326 -33.71 23.59 22.07
C GLU A 326 -33.30 22.66 20.91
N ILE A 327 -32.61 21.55 21.20
CA ILE A 327 -32.02 20.69 20.18
C ILE A 327 -32.88 19.47 19.81
N ASN A 328 -33.66 18.94 20.75
CA ASN A 328 -34.43 17.68 20.54
C ASN A 328 -35.35 17.69 19.32
N PRO A 329 -36.14 18.73 19.05
CA PRO A 329 -36.95 18.74 17.82
C PRO A 329 -36.14 18.64 16.54
N LYS A 330 -34.92 19.20 16.55
CA LYS A 330 -33.97 19.17 15.40
C LYS A 330 -33.30 17.80 15.29
N LEU A 331 -32.98 17.15 16.41
CA LEU A 331 -32.41 15.81 16.43
C LEU A 331 -33.39 14.76 15.91
N GLU A 332 -34.69 14.88 16.26
CA GLU A 332 -35.76 14.01 15.74
C GLU A 332 -35.88 14.15 14.21
N ALA A 333 -35.79 15.39 13.69
CA ALA A 333 -35.76 15.64 12.25
C ALA A 333 -34.55 15.01 11.53
N LEU A 334 -33.42 14.85 12.22
CA LEU A 334 -32.22 14.15 11.75
C LEU A 334 -32.28 12.62 12.00
N GLY A 335 -33.39 12.09 12.49
CA GLY A 335 -33.58 10.66 12.72
C GLY A 335 -32.77 10.08 13.88
N THR A 336 -32.34 10.92 14.84
CA THR A 336 -31.60 10.48 16.03
C THR A 336 -32.42 10.64 17.31
N THR A 337 -32.09 9.84 18.32
CA THR A 337 -32.83 9.85 19.60
C THR A 337 -32.65 11.17 20.36
N PRO A 338 -33.74 11.71 20.97
CA PRO A 338 -33.65 12.93 21.76
C PRO A 338 -32.75 12.77 23.00
N LEU A 339 -32.24 13.90 23.47
CA LEU A 339 -31.43 13.97 24.68
C LEU A 339 -32.32 13.92 25.94
N ARG A 340 -31.90 13.14 26.92
CA ARG A 340 -32.56 13.11 28.26
C ARG A 340 -32.16 14.26 29.16
N ALA A 341 -30.93 14.75 29.00
CA ALA A 341 -30.32 15.87 29.71
C ALA A 341 -29.45 16.69 28.77
N GLY A 342 -29.09 17.92 29.17
CA GLY A 342 -28.09 18.72 28.45
C GLY A 342 -26.73 18.01 28.43
N CYS A 343 -25.96 18.25 27.37
CA CYS A 343 -24.61 17.66 27.18
C CYS A 343 -23.68 18.69 26.53
N LYS A 344 -22.44 18.33 26.30
CA LYS A 344 -21.55 19.10 25.45
C LYS A 344 -21.72 18.70 23.98
N LEU A 345 -21.42 19.59 23.06
CA LEU A 345 -21.52 19.32 21.63
C LEU A 345 -20.64 18.13 21.20
N ILE A 346 -19.46 17.98 21.81
CA ILE A 346 -18.55 16.85 21.55
C ILE A 346 -19.20 15.48 21.85
N ASP A 347 -20.06 15.40 22.87
CA ASP A 347 -20.78 14.17 23.23
C ASP A 347 -21.87 13.85 22.19
N LEU A 348 -22.44 14.89 21.58
CA LEU A 348 -23.45 14.74 20.55
C LEU A 348 -22.83 14.27 19.22
N ILE A 349 -21.66 14.80 18.83
CA ILE A 349 -20.93 14.41 17.64
C ILE A 349 -20.51 12.94 17.67
N ALA A 350 -20.30 12.35 18.85
CA ALA A 350 -19.96 10.94 19.00
C ALA A 350 -21.05 9.97 18.51
N ARG A 351 -22.28 10.45 18.23
CA ARG A 351 -23.36 9.61 17.70
C ARG A 351 -23.15 9.26 16.24
N PRO A 352 -23.40 8.01 15.79
CA PRO A 352 -23.08 7.53 14.44
C PRO A 352 -23.67 8.37 13.29
N HIS A 353 -24.90 8.87 13.46
CA HIS A 353 -25.63 9.58 12.38
C HIS A 353 -25.43 11.09 12.39
N LEU A 354 -24.67 11.62 13.34
CA LEU A 354 -24.38 13.03 13.43
C LEU A 354 -22.95 13.32 12.95
N ASN A 355 -22.80 14.43 12.25
CA ASN A 355 -21.50 14.94 11.81
C ASN A 355 -21.46 16.47 11.99
N LEU A 356 -20.29 17.07 11.88
CA LEU A 356 -20.13 18.51 12.02
C LEU A 356 -20.95 19.28 10.99
N THR A 357 -21.06 18.76 9.77
CA THR A 357 -21.79 19.41 8.69
C THR A 357 -23.28 19.51 8.99
N ASN A 358 -23.96 18.38 9.29
CA ASN A 358 -25.39 18.39 9.57
C ASN A 358 -25.73 19.12 10.89
N LEU A 359 -24.85 19.08 11.88
CA LEU A 359 -25.03 19.85 13.11
C LEU A 359 -24.84 21.36 12.88
N SER A 360 -23.98 21.78 11.95
CA SER A 360 -23.79 23.19 11.62
C SER A 360 -25.01 23.82 10.96
N GLU A 361 -25.87 23.05 10.31
CA GLU A 361 -27.13 23.52 9.75
C GLU A 361 -28.15 23.90 10.83
N ILE A 362 -28.05 23.28 11.99
CA ILE A 362 -28.99 23.47 13.10
C ILE A 362 -28.42 24.27 14.29
N ILE A 363 -27.09 24.45 14.34
CA ILE A 363 -26.36 25.22 15.36
C ILE A 363 -25.56 26.32 14.68
N PRO A 364 -26.08 27.59 14.64
CA PRO A 364 -25.42 28.69 13.95
C PRO A 364 -24.00 28.97 14.45
N ASP A 365 -23.78 28.86 15.77
CA ASP A 365 -22.46 29.12 16.36
C ASP A 365 -21.42 28.07 15.89
N LEU A 366 -21.85 26.81 15.69
CA LEU A 366 -20.99 25.80 15.09
C LEU A 366 -20.66 26.14 13.64
N LYS A 367 -21.65 26.63 12.87
CA LYS A 367 -21.39 27.05 11.49
C LYS A 367 -20.31 28.14 11.41
N ALA A 368 -20.37 29.11 12.31
CA ALA A 368 -19.37 30.17 12.43
C ALA A 368 -17.99 29.62 12.86
N ALA A 369 -17.96 28.63 13.77
CA ALA A 369 -16.73 28.00 14.23
C ALA A 369 -16.05 27.15 13.15
N LEU A 370 -16.80 26.65 12.15
CA LEU A 370 -16.29 25.88 11.01
C LEU A 370 -15.81 26.77 9.85
N GLU A 371 -15.92 28.09 9.95
CA GLU A 371 -15.35 28.99 8.95
C GLU A 371 -13.82 28.96 9.00
N THR A 372 -13.27 28.20 8.09
CA THR A 372 -11.83 28.02 7.85
C THR A 372 -11.51 28.49 6.44
N PRO A 373 -10.24 28.58 6.01
CA PRO A 373 -9.92 28.85 4.61
C PRO A 373 -10.77 27.99 3.67
N ALA A 374 -11.49 28.62 2.76
CA ALA A 374 -12.53 27.97 1.95
C ALA A 374 -12.04 26.75 1.18
N ASN A 375 -10.78 26.76 0.75
CA ASN A 375 -10.12 25.67 0.02
C ASN A 375 -9.75 24.45 0.88
N ARG A 376 -9.93 24.51 2.21
CA ARG A 376 -9.54 23.43 3.15
C ARG A 376 -10.61 23.12 4.18
N LYS A 377 -11.79 23.72 4.08
CA LYS A 377 -12.86 23.59 5.07
C LYS A 377 -13.28 22.14 5.27
N GLU A 378 -13.48 21.39 4.19
CA GLU A 378 -13.89 19.98 4.24
C GLU A 378 -12.83 19.12 4.94
N GLU A 379 -11.59 19.22 4.50
CA GLU A 379 -10.45 18.48 5.07
C GLU A 379 -10.29 18.73 6.58
N ILE A 380 -10.37 19.99 7.01
CA ILE A 380 -10.21 20.38 8.41
C ILE A 380 -11.41 19.91 9.25
N THR A 381 -12.63 20.06 8.71
CA THR A 381 -13.86 19.63 9.38
C THR A 381 -13.87 18.12 9.57
N GLU A 382 -13.55 17.34 8.53
CA GLU A 382 -13.46 15.89 8.57
C GLU A 382 -12.40 15.43 9.58
N ALA A 383 -11.20 15.99 9.53
CA ALA A 383 -10.13 15.67 10.47
C ALA A 383 -10.49 15.95 11.93
N ALA A 384 -11.19 17.06 12.21
CA ALA A 384 -11.69 17.38 13.55
C ALA A 384 -12.75 16.39 14.01
N GLU A 385 -13.70 16.04 13.13
CA GLU A 385 -14.75 15.06 13.41
C GLU A 385 -14.18 13.67 13.72
N ILE A 386 -13.27 13.17 12.88
CA ILE A 386 -12.60 11.88 13.07
C ILE A 386 -11.89 11.84 14.43
N LYS A 387 -11.13 12.88 14.77
CA LYS A 387 -10.43 12.98 16.07
C LYS A 387 -11.39 12.92 17.25
N MET A 388 -12.55 13.57 17.16
CA MET A 388 -13.55 13.53 18.24
C MET A 388 -14.25 12.18 18.33
N LYS A 389 -14.72 11.62 17.22
CA LYS A 389 -15.44 10.34 17.19
C LYS A 389 -14.56 9.15 17.61
N TYR A 390 -13.31 9.14 17.18
CA TYR A 390 -12.40 8.02 17.44
C TYR A 390 -11.47 8.24 18.64
N LYS A 391 -11.62 9.34 19.40
CA LYS A 391 -10.75 9.70 20.53
C LYS A 391 -10.44 8.52 21.46
N GLY A 392 -11.46 7.85 21.95
CA GLY A 392 -11.29 6.75 22.90
C GLY A 392 -10.57 5.51 22.32
N TYR A 393 -10.76 5.26 21.02
CA TYR A 393 -10.06 4.19 20.33
C TYR A 393 -8.59 4.54 20.09
N ILE A 394 -8.31 5.77 19.66
CA ILE A 394 -6.95 6.27 19.44
C ILE A 394 -6.14 6.29 20.74
N GLU A 395 -6.72 6.77 21.83
CA GLU A 395 -6.08 6.79 23.16
C GLU A 395 -5.75 5.38 23.66
N ARG A 396 -6.67 4.44 23.49
CA ARG A 396 -6.46 3.04 23.88
C ARG A 396 -5.32 2.41 23.08
N GLU A 397 -5.31 2.60 21.77
CA GLU A 397 -4.31 2.02 20.89
C GLU A 397 -2.92 2.60 21.16
N ARG A 398 -2.81 3.92 21.45
CA ARG A 398 -1.55 4.54 21.89
C ARG A 398 -1.01 3.93 23.18
N LEU A 399 -1.87 3.69 24.16
CA LEU A 399 -1.44 3.04 25.40
C LEU A 399 -0.88 1.63 25.16
N ILE A 400 -1.42 0.90 24.19
CA ILE A 400 -0.92 -0.42 23.80
C ILE A 400 0.43 -0.27 23.09
N ALA A 401 0.57 0.64 22.14
CA ALA A 401 1.82 0.92 21.45
C ALA A 401 2.94 1.35 22.43
N ASP A 402 2.64 2.31 23.31
CA ASP A 402 3.59 2.77 24.34
C ASP A 402 4.05 1.64 25.29
N LYS A 403 3.16 0.70 25.60
CA LYS A 403 3.51 -0.47 26.39
C LYS A 403 4.45 -1.40 25.63
N MET A 404 4.21 -1.61 24.36
CA MET A 404 5.07 -2.45 23.50
C MET A 404 6.46 -1.84 23.36
N HIS A 405 6.58 -0.53 23.08
CA HIS A 405 7.88 0.15 23.03
C HIS A 405 8.71 -0.03 24.31
N ARG A 406 8.07 0.08 25.48
CA ARG A 406 8.77 -0.17 26.76
C ARG A 406 9.27 -1.61 26.90
N LEU A 407 8.59 -2.58 26.28
CA LEU A 407 9.02 -3.98 26.30
C LEU A 407 10.15 -4.23 25.31
N GLU A 408 10.16 -3.56 24.16
CA GLU A 408 11.22 -3.66 23.15
C GLU A 408 12.59 -3.18 23.67
N ASP A 409 12.62 -2.20 24.57
CA ASP A 409 13.83 -1.73 25.23
C ASP A 409 14.44 -2.74 26.23
N ILE A 410 13.73 -3.81 26.57
CA ILE A 410 14.20 -4.82 27.50
C ILE A 410 15.18 -5.77 26.81
N LYS A 411 16.47 -5.63 27.12
CA LYS A 411 17.50 -6.56 26.62
C LYS A 411 17.32 -7.93 27.24
N ILE A 412 16.92 -8.91 26.43
CA ILE A 412 16.71 -10.32 26.84
C ILE A 412 17.88 -11.23 26.46
N LYS A 413 18.80 -10.76 25.61
CA LYS A 413 19.97 -11.54 25.15
C LYS A 413 20.77 -12.09 26.32
N GLY A 414 20.94 -13.41 26.34
CA GLY A 414 21.69 -14.11 27.41
C GLY A 414 20.99 -14.18 28.77
N ARG A 415 19.75 -13.69 28.93
CA ARG A 415 19.01 -13.73 30.21
C ARG A 415 18.15 -14.98 30.36
N PHE A 416 17.80 -15.66 29.27
CA PHE A 416 16.90 -16.79 29.32
C PHE A 416 17.44 -17.99 28.54
N ASN A 417 17.26 -19.19 29.10
CA ASN A 417 17.43 -20.43 28.35
C ASN A 417 16.09 -20.79 27.70
N TYR A 418 15.93 -20.42 26.43
CA TYR A 418 14.69 -20.65 25.70
C TYR A 418 14.30 -22.13 25.59
N SER A 419 15.25 -23.09 25.79
CA SER A 419 14.93 -24.51 25.80
C SER A 419 14.12 -24.95 27.02
N GLU A 420 14.20 -24.19 28.10
CA GLU A 420 13.54 -24.47 29.38
C GLU A 420 12.19 -23.74 29.53
N LEU A 421 11.88 -22.80 28.62
CA LEU A 421 10.63 -22.05 28.67
C LEU A 421 9.48 -22.84 27.99
N HIS A 422 8.89 -23.76 28.74
CA HIS A 422 7.85 -24.65 28.24
C HIS A 422 6.51 -23.94 27.97
N GLU A 423 6.26 -22.80 28.57
CA GLU A 423 5.07 -21.93 28.40
C GLU A 423 5.05 -21.22 27.04
N ILE A 424 6.19 -21.13 26.37
CA ILE A 424 6.31 -20.53 25.02
C ILE A 424 6.20 -21.63 23.96
N SER A 425 5.49 -21.35 22.88
CA SER A 425 5.38 -22.27 21.75
C SER A 425 6.75 -22.70 21.21
N THR A 426 6.83 -23.87 20.59
CA THR A 426 8.08 -24.37 20.00
C THR A 426 8.66 -23.38 18.98
N GLU A 427 7.79 -22.74 18.17
CA GLU A 427 8.15 -21.68 17.23
C GLU A 427 8.74 -20.47 17.94
N GLY A 428 8.08 -19.95 18.99
CA GLY A 428 8.57 -18.83 19.79
C GLY A 428 9.93 -19.11 20.44
N ARG A 429 10.18 -20.37 20.88
CA ARG A 429 11.49 -20.78 21.40
C ARG A 429 12.58 -20.82 20.33
N GLN A 430 12.23 -21.22 19.10
CA GLN A 430 13.17 -21.22 17.97
C GLN A 430 13.54 -19.81 17.54
N ILE A 431 12.55 -18.89 17.45
CA ILE A 431 12.77 -17.47 17.17
C ILE A 431 13.66 -16.85 18.25
N GLY A 432 13.38 -17.10 19.53
CA GLY A 432 14.21 -16.63 20.63
C GLY A 432 15.67 -17.09 20.57
N ARG A 433 15.92 -18.34 20.10
CA ARG A 433 17.28 -18.86 19.89
C ARG A 433 18.01 -18.21 18.73
N ALA A 434 17.29 -17.88 17.65
CA ALA A 434 17.89 -17.28 16.45
C ALA A 434 18.34 -15.84 16.67
N HIS A 435 17.74 -15.12 17.64
CA HIS A 435 18.04 -13.73 17.96
C HIS A 435 18.95 -13.56 19.21
N VAL A 436 19.48 -14.63 19.78
CA VAL A 436 20.51 -14.66 20.83
C VAL A 436 21.90 -14.94 20.24
#